data_4fc54fe2fa70e64d875b24c0d3272f05
#
_entry.id   4fc54fe2fa70e64d875b24c0d3272f05
#
_cell.length_a   1.000
_cell.length_b   1.000
_cell.length_c   1.000
_cell.angle_alpha   90.00
_cell.angle_beta   90.00
_cell.angle_gamma   90.00
#
_symmetry.space_group_name_H-M   'P 1'
#
loop_
_entity.id
_entity.type
_entity.pdbx_description
1 polymer ?
#
loop_
_entity_poly.entity_id
_entity_poly.type
_entity_poly.pdbx_seq_one_letter_code
_entity_poly.pdbx_strand_id
1 'polypeptide(L)'
;MSYWAERVAKAQTKLTNKNRRQIEKQLKKYYLDAMNKAISDFEDTYNQYLSAIEAGREPSPATLYKLDKYWVGQAQLKHNLQKLGDKQAKVLSEMFELQFFDIYYSIAIPGSDAFNTVDAVMAQQMINQIWCADGKSWSQRIWENTELLAETLNEQLIHCVVSGKKTTELKNLLQERFNVSYARADMLVRTELAHIQTQAAQQRYKDYGVQEVEIWADEDERRCDVCGNLHEKRYPMGSAVPIPAHPNCRCCVVPVVEVE
;
A
#
# COMPACT_ATOMS: atom_id res chain seq x y z
N MET A 1 -23.20 20.74 -12.79
CA MET A 1 -22.25 19.62 -13.09
C MET A 1 -22.23 19.34 -14.57
N SER A 2 -21.02 19.25 -15.16
CA SER A 2 -20.89 18.79 -16.55
C SER A 2 -21.12 17.26 -16.57
N TYR A 3 -21.97 16.78 -17.47
CA TYR A 3 -22.19 15.34 -17.72
C TYR A 3 -20.87 14.57 -17.92
N TRP A 4 -19.91 15.20 -18.59
CA TRP A 4 -18.62 14.61 -18.87
C TRP A 4 -17.73 14.46 -17.63
N ALA A 5 -17.76 15.45 -16.73
CA ALA A 5 -17.02 15.39 -15.47
C ALA A 5 -17.50 14.22 -14.61
N GLU A 6 -18.80 14.05 -14.47
CA GLU A 6 -19.39 12.91 -13.75
C GLU A 6 -19.02 11.56 -14.36
N ARG A 7 -19.08 11.45 -15.69
CA ARG A 7 -18.72 10.22 -16.42
C ARG A 7 -17.23 9.86 -16.21
N VAL A 8 -16.35 10.84 -16.29
CA VAL A 8 -14.92 10.67 -16.07
C VAL A 8 -14.62 10.25 -14.62
N ALA A 9 -15.22 10.91 -13.64
CA ALA A 9 -15.07 10.57 -12.23
C ALA A 9 -15.53 9.12 -11.95
N LYS A 10 -16.70 8.72 -12.45
CA LYS A 10 -17.21 7.34 -12.32
C LYS A 10 -16.27 6.30 -12.96
N ALA A 11 -15.72 6.60 -14.14
CA ALA A 11 -14.78 5.70 -14.81
C ALA A 11 -13.48 5.54 -14.02
N GLN A 12 -12.89 6.63 -13.55
CA GLN A 12 -11.69 6.62 -12.71
C GLN A 12 -11.91 5.81 -11.44
N THR A 13 -12.98 6.10 -10.69
CA THR A 13 -13.32 5.40 -9.44
C THR A 13 -13.53 3.90 -9.68
N LYS A 14 -14.23 3.52 -10.75
CA LYS A 14 -14.47 2.10 -11.10
C LYS A 14 -13.17 1.37 -11.38
N LEU A 15 -12.26 1.94 -12.17
CA LEU A 15 -10.99 1.33 -12.54
C LEU A 15 -10.05 1.23 -11.32
N THR A 16 -9.93 2.29 -10.56
CA THR A 16 -9.10 2.29 -9.34
C THR A 16 -9.60 1.26 -8.33
N ASN A 17 -10.90 1.13 -8.13
CA ASN A 17 -11.46 0.12 -7.25
C ASN A 17 -11.24 -1.31 -7.78
N LYS A 18 -11.31 -1.53 -9.09
CA LYS A 18 -10.99 -2.83 -9.73
C LYS A 18 -9.53 -3.22 -9.46
N ASN A 19 -8.59 -2.33 -9.77
CA ASN A 19 -7.16 -2.58 -9.63
C ASN A 19 -6.77 -2.76 -8.15
N ARG A 20 -7.33 -1.94 -7.26
CA ARG A 20 -7.16 -2.10 -5.82
C ARG A 20 -7.57 -3.49 -5.33
N ARG A 21 -8.74 -4.00 -5.73
CA ARG A 21 -9.22 -5.34 -5.32
C ARG A 21 -8.28 -6.46 -5.80
N GLN A 22 -7.67 -6.31 -6.96
CA GLN A 22 -6.70 -7.29 -7.48
C GLN A 22 -5.42 -7.30 -6.61
N ILE A 23 -4.88 -6.13 -6.30
CA ILE A 23 -3.73 -5.99 -5.40
C ILE A 23 -4.06 -6.56 -4.01
N GLU A 24 -5.19 -6.16 -3.43
CA GLU A 24 -5.64 -6.59 -2.11
C GLU A 24 -5.71 -8.11 -1.98
N LYS A 25 -6.25 -8.78 -3.00
CA LYS A 25 -6.31 -10.25 -3.06
C LYS A 25 -4.93 -10.90 -3.05
N GLN A 26 -3.97 -10.34 -3.79
CA GLN A 26 -2.61 -10.87 -3.85
C GLN A 26 -1.85 -10.59 -2.55
N LEU A 27 -1.94 -9.39 -2.01
CA LEU A 27 -1.29 -9.03 -0.75
C LEU A 27 -1.80 -9.88 0.42
N LYS A 28 -3.11 -10.10 0.53
CA LYS A 28 -3.69 -11.00 1.55
C LYS A 28 -3.07 -12.38 1.50
N LYS A 29 -2.92 -12.95 0.30
CA LYS A 29 -2.27 -14.26 0.12
C LYS A 29 -0.82 -14.22 0.58
N TYR A 30 -0.03 -13.21 0.16
CA TYR A 30 1.38 -13.12 0.51
C TYR A 30 1.60 -12.96 2.00
N TYR A 31 0.79 -12.13 2.66
CA TYR A 31 0.85 -11.93 4.10
C TYR A 31 0.43 -13.19 4.87
N LEU A 32 -0.61 -13.90 4.42
CA LEU A 32 -1.05 -15.16 5.03
C LEU A 32 0.02 -16.24 4.93
N ASP A 33 0.64 -16.41 3.77
CA ASP A 33 1.72 -17.38 3.55
C ASP A 33 2.94 -17.07 4.44
N ALA A 34 3.35 -15.80 4.51
CA ALA A 34 4.47 -15.36 5.34
C ALA A 34 4.15 -15.52 6.83
N MET A 35 2.94 -15.18 7.25
CA MET A 35 2.45 -15.33 8.63
C MET A 35 2.47 -16.79 9.09
N ASN A 36 1.87 -17.70 8.30
CA ASN A 36 1.80 -19.10 8.66
C ASN A 36 3.19 -19.70 8.83
N LYS A 37 4.12 -19.32 7.96
CA LYS A 37 5.49 -19.79 8.04
C LYS A 37 6.24 -19.24 9.26
N ALA A 38 6.13 -17.93 9.53
CA ALA A 38 6.75 -17.31 10.69
C ALA A 38 6.20 -17.87 12.02
N ILE A 39 4.89 -18.14 12.08
CA ILE A 39 4.27 -18.77 13.25
C ILE A 39 4.85 -20.17 13.47
N SER A 40 4.93 -21.00 12.43
CA SER A 40 5.50 -22.35 12.53
C SER A 40 6.96 -22.33 12.99
N ASP A 41 7.80 -21.47 12.41
CA ASP A 41 9.21 -21.33 12.77
C ASP A 41 9.39 -20.88 14.23
N PHE A 42 8.53 -19.99 14.71
CA PHE A 42 8.57 -19.48 16.08
C PHE A 42 7.95 -20.45 17.10
N GLU A 43 6.89 -21.17 16.75
CA GLU A 43 6.31 -22.21 17.59
C GLU A 43 7.36 -23.31 17.85
N ASP A 44 8.08 -23.74 16.84
CA ASP A 44 9.17 -24.73 16.97
C ASP A 44 10.29 -24.25 17.88
N THR A 45 10.71 -23.00 17.72
CA THR A 45 11.75 -22.38 18.55
C THR A 45 11.27 -22.27 20.01
N TYR A 46 10.04 -21.83 20.23
CA TYR A 46 9.49 -21.63 21.55
C TYR A 46 9.23 -22.95 22.27
N ASN A 47 8.75 -23.98 21.60
CA ASN A 47 8.57 -25.31 22.16
C ASN A 47 9.91 -25.92 22.60
N GLN A 48 10.98 -25.73 21.82
CA GLN A 48 12.33 -26.15 22.22
C GLN A 48 12.82 -25.37 23.47
N TYR A 49 12.50 -24.07 23.53
CA TYR A 49 12.80 -23.29 24.72
C TYR A 49 12.06 -23.83 25.96
N LEU A 50 10.75 -24.11 25.87
CA LEU A 50 9.98 -24.67 26.98
C LEU A 50 10.55 -26.01 27.44
N SER A 51 10.91 -26.89 26.51
CA SER A 51 11.55 -28.17 26.86
C SER A 51 12.91 -28.00 27.56
N ALA A 52 13.65 -26.94 27.22
CA ALA A 52 14.91 -26.62 27.93
C ALA A 52 14.66 -26.13 29.36
N ILE A 53 13.56 -25.39 29.60
CA ILE A 53 13.16 -24.96 30.96
C ILE A 53 12.69 -26.18 31.78
N GLU A 54 11.90 -27.07 31.20
CA GLU A 54 11.48 -28.32 31.85
C GLU A 54 12.68 -29.21 32.21
N ALA A 55 13.75 -29.15 31.44
CA ALA A 55 15.02 -29.84 31.72
C ALA A 55 15.89 -29.10 32.78
N GLY A 56 15.37 -28.05 33.44
CA GLY A 56 16.03 -27.38 34.55
C GLY A 56 16.89 -26.17 34.18
N ARG A 57 16.79 -25.64 32.94
CA ARG A 57 17.42 -24.36 32.59
C ARG A 57 16.60 -23.18 33.13
N GLU A 58 17.28 -22.09 33.49
CA GLU A 58 16.59 -20.88 33.93
C GLU A 58 15.78 -20.22 32.82
N PRO A 59 14.53 -19.79 33.12
CA PRO A 59 13.71 -19.01 32.17
C PRO A 59 14.35 -17.64 31.93
N SER A 60 14.96 -17.45 30.80
CA SER A 60 15.60 -16.17 30.41
C SER A 60 15.81 -16.05 28.91
N PRO A 61 15.95 -14.83 28.37
CA PRO A 61 16.38 -14.63 26.99
C PRO A 61 17.74 -15.28 26.68
N ALA A 62 18.64 -15.33 27.67
CA ALA A 62 19.94 -15.97 27.51
C ALA A 62 19.83 -17.48 27.24
N THR A 63 18.82 -18.14 27.81
CA THR A 63 18.53 -19.55 27.53
C THR A 63 18.01 -19.73 26.11
N LEU A 64 17.14 -18.81 25.62
CA LEU A 64 16.66 -18.78 24.23
C LEU A 64 17.83 -18.63 23.25
N TYR A 65 18.74 -17.67 23.51
CA TYR A 65 19.88 -17.38 22.61
C TYR A 65 20.91 -18.51 22.53
N LYS A 66 20.92 -19.44 23.47
CA LYS A 66 21.75 -20.65 23.43
C LYS A 66 21.18 -21.78 22.58
N LEU A 67 19.97 -21.62 22.06
CA LEU A 67 19.33 -22.59 21.20
C LEU A 67 19.71 -22.34 19.74
N ASP A 68 20.25 -23.34 19.05
CA ASP A 68 20.56 -23.25 17.63
C ASP A 68 19.33 -22.93 16.79
N LYS A 69 18.16 -23.48 17.14
CA LYS A 69 16.89 -23.19 16.48
C LYS A 69 16.48 -21.72 16.55
N TYR A 70 16.87 -20.98 17.56
CA TYR A 70 16.60 -19.54 17.62
C TYR A 70 17.26 -18.81 16.44
N TRP A 71 18.55 -19.06 16.24
CA TRP A 71 19.30 -18.39 15.16
C TRP A 71 18.87 -18.84 13.78
N VAL A 72 18.57 -20.14 13.61
CA VAL A 72 17.98 -20.66 12.38
C VAL A 72 16.63 -20.02 12.11
N GLY A 73 15.75 -19.93 13.12
CA GLY A 73 14.44 -19.29 13.00
C GLY A 73 14.54 -17.81 12.66
N GLN A 74 15.47 -17.07 13.24
CA GLN A 74 15.73 -15.67 12.88
C GLN A 74 16.16 -15.51 11.42
N ALA A 75 17.07 -16.35 10.95
CA ALA A 75 17.51 -16.33 9.55
C ALA A 75 16.37 -16.68 8.59
N GLN A 76 15.53 -17.67 8.93
CA GLN A 76 14.35 -18.05 8.17
C GLN A 76 13.31 -16.93 8.15
N LEU A 77 13.02 -16.29 9.27
CA LEU A 77 12.14 -15.14 9.36
C LEU A 77 12.60 -14.02 8.43
N LYS A 78 13.88 -13.62 8.55
CA LYS A 78 14.44 -12.57 7.67
C LYS A 78 14.26 -12.92 6.20
N HIS A 79 14.58 -14.14 5.80
CA HIS A 79 14.40 -14.60 4.42
C HIS A 79 12.95 -14.61 3.97
N ASN A 80 12.00 -15.04 4.83
CA ASN A 80 10.57 -15.06 4.53
C ASN A 80 10.00 -13.65 4.36
N LEU A 81 10.39 -12.72 5.21
CA LEU A 81 9.96 -11.34 5.13
C LEU A 81 10.60 -10.60 3.94
N GLN A 82 11.84 -10.91 3.60
CA GLN A 82 12.45 -10.42 2.37
C GLN A 82 11.65 -10.87 1.14
N LYS A 83 11.29 -12.16 1.06
CA LYS A 83 10.40 -12.66 0.00
C LYS A 83 9.03 -12.00 -0.02
N LEU A 84 8.48 -11.66 1.15
CA LEU A 84 7.23 -10.90 1.24
C LEU A 84 7.42 -9.50 0.63
N GLY A 85 8.49 -8.79 0.97
CA GLY A 85 8.84 -7.49 0.40
C GLY A 85 9.02 -7.54 -1.12
N ASP A 86 9.80 -8.50 -1.64
CA ASP A 86 10.00 -8.70 -3.07
C ASP A 86 8.69 -8.92 -3.84
N LYS A 87 7.81 -9.80 -3.32
CA LYS A 87 6.50 -10.07 -3.94
C LYS A 87 5.60 -8.84 -3.93
N GLN A 88 5.60 -8.06 -2.85
CA GLN A 88 4.86 -6.82 -2.77
C GLN A 88 5.38 -5.80 -3.78
N ALA A 89 6.70 -5.55 -3.79
CA ALA A 89 7.32 -4.59 -4.69
C ALA A 89 7.03 -4.94 -6.16
N LYS A 90 7.13 -6.22 -6.53
CA LYS A 90 6.85 -6.68 -7.88
C LYS A 90 5.39 -6.45 -8.28
N VAL A 91 4.44 -6.92 -7.49
CA VAL A 91 3.01 -6.80 -7.84
C VAL A 91 2.56 -5.34 -7.86
N LEU A 92 3.10 -4.50 -6.96
CA LEU A 92 2.75 -3.09 -6.94
C LEU A 92 3.34 -2.34 -8.15
N SER A 93 4.58 -2.62 -8.55
CA SER A 93 5.16 -2.04 -9.76
C SER A 93 4.30 -2.33 -11.00
N GLU A 94 3.92 -3.61 -11.21
CA GLU A 94 3.08 -4.04 -12.33
C GLU A 94 1.68 -3.39 -12.30
N MET A 95 1.06 -3.37 -11.12
CA MET A 95 -0.31 -2.86 -10.96
C MET A 95 -0.39 -1.33 -10.96
N PHE A 96 0.64 -0.63 -10.55
CA PHE A 96 0.72 0.83 -10.62
C PHE A 96 0.90 1.30 -12.08
N GLU A 97 1.68 0.57 -12.87
CA GLU A 97 1.78 0.79 -14.30
C GLU A 97 0.43 0.55 -14.99
N LEU A 98 -0.23 -0.57 -14.70
CA LEU A 98 -1.57 -0.86 -15.20
C LEU A 98 -2.58 0.24 -14.79
N GLN A 99 -2.55 0.70 -13.53
CA GLN A 99 -3.41 1.78 -13.05
C GLN A 99 -3.20 3.07 -13.86
N PHE A 100 -1.95 3.44 -14.11
CA PHE A 100 -1.63 4.64 -14.87
C PHE A 100 -2.24 4.57 -16.28
N PHE A 101 -2.00 3.49 -17.01
CA PHE A 101 -2.50 3.33 -18.38
C PHE A 101 -4.02 3.14 -18.41
N ASP A 102 -4.61 2.37 -17.50
CA ASP A 102 -6.06 2.21 -17.39
C ASP A 102 -6.76 3.57 -17.25
N ILE A 103 -6.25 4.45 -16.38
CA ILE A 103 -6.80 5.79 -16.17
C ILE A 103 -6.56 6.67 -17.37
N TYR A 104 -5.32 6.75 -17.88
CA TYR A 104 -4.95 7.60 -18.99
C TYR A 104 -5.82 7.32 -20.23
N TYR A 105 -5.96 6.06 -20.62
CA TYR A 105 -6.75 5.67 -21.80
C TYR A 105 -8.25 5.61 -21.58
N SER A 106 -8.74 5.58 -20.34
CA SER A 106 -10.18 5.61 -20.05
C SER A 106 -10.81 6.98 -20.24
N ILE A 107 -10.00 8.04 -20.25
CA ILE A 107 -10.47 9.42 -20.37
C ILE A 107 -10.62 9.78 -21.84
N ALA A 108 -11.84 10.04 -22.26
CA ALA A 108 -12.19 10.59 -23.57
C ALA A 108 -12.93 11.92 -23.38
N ILE A 109 -12.46 12.97 -24.04
CA ILE A 109 -13.08 14.30 -24.05
C ILE A 109 -13.62 14.56 -25.44
N PRO A 110 -14.92 14.87 -25.62
CA PRO A 110 -15.49 15.16 -26.94
C PRO A 110 -14.81 16.34 -27.62
N GLY A 111 -14.66 16.26 -28.95
CA GLY A 111 -14.07 17.34 -29.75
C GLY A 111 -12.54 17.41 -29.68
N SER A 112 -11.89 16.48 -28.97
CA SER A 112 -10.43 16.40 -28.95
C SER A 112 -9.95 15.14 -29.69
N ASP A 113 -9.24 15.35 -30.81
CA ASP A 113 -8.65 14.28 -31.65
C ASP A 113 -7.21 13.91 -31.19
N ALA A 114 -6.90 14.05 -29.92
CA ALA A 114 -5.56 13.77 -29.43
C ALA A 114 -5.26 12.26 -29.44
N PHE A 115 -4.60 11.78 -30.47
CA PHE A 115 -4.00 10.44 -30.55
C PHE A 115 -2.66 10.35 -29.79
N ASN A 116 -2.51 11.11 -28.71
CA ASN A 116 -1.28 11.09 -27.93
C ASN A 116 -1.17 9.76 -27.16
N THR A 117 -0.03 9.11 -27.32
CA THR A 117 0.36 7.95 -26.54
C THR A 117 1.38 8.39 -25.50
N VAL A 118 1.13 8.01 -24.23
CA VAL A 118 2.15 8.19 -23.18
C VAL A 118 3.23 7.11 -23.36
N ASP A 119 4.49 7.55 -23.36
CA ASP A 119 5.64 6.66 -23.31
C ASP A 119 5.72 5.94 -21.95
N ALA A 120 6.07 4.65 -22.00
CA ALA A 120 6.25 3.83 -20.79
C ALA A 120 7.32 4.39 -19.84
N VAL A 121 8.39 5.01 -20.36
CA VAL A 121 9.43 5.64 -19.54
C VAL A 121 8.86 6.82 -18.75
N MET A 122 8.06 7.65 -19.40
CA MET A 122 7.40 8.79 -18.76
C MET A 122 6.39 8.32 -17.68
N ALA A 123 5.61 7.28 -17.97
CA ALA A 123 4.69 6.69 -17.01
C ALA A 123 5.46 6.18 -15.77
N GLN A 124 6.56 5.46 -15.97
CA GLN A 124 7.42 4.97 -14.88
C GLN A 124 8.05 6.11 -14.06
N GLN A 125 8.46 7.20 -14.68
CA GLN A 125 8.96 8.38 -13.97
C GLN A 125 7.89 8.99 -13.07
N MET A 126 6.65 9.12 -13.56
CA MET A 126 5.52 9.64 -12.80
C MET A 126 5.14 8.71 -11.63
N ILE A 127 5.10 7.40 -11.84
CA ILE A 127 4.78 6.39 -10.82
C ILE A 127 5.83 6.37 -9.70
N ASN A 128 7.10 6.57 -10.04
CA ASN A 128 8.21 6.52 -9.07
C ASN A 128 8.58 7.88 -8.49
N GLN A 129 7.83 8.93 -8.84
CA GLN A 129 8.06 10.27 -8.29
C GLN A 129 7.86 10.27 -6.78
N ILE A 130 8.83 10.85 -6.06
CA ILE A 130 8.69 11.13 -4.64
C ILE A 130 7.82 12.37 -4.49
N TRP A 131 6.60 12.18 -3.99
CA TRP A 131 5.58 13.23 -3.88
C TRP A 131 5.18 13.56 -2.43
N CYS A 132 5.50 12.67 -1.49
CA CYS A 132 5.20 12.86 -0.08
C CYS A 132 6.26 13.73 0.61
N ALA A 133 5.84 14.52 1.61
CA ALA A 133 6.69 15.46 2.34
C ALA A 133 7.84 14.80 3.12
N ASP A 134 7.75 13.50 3.42
CA ASP A 134 8.80 12.72 4.08
C ASP A 134 9.93 12.26 3.16
N GLY A 135 9.84 12.57 1.86
CA GLY A 135 10.87 12.26 0.87
C GLY A 135 11.04 10.77 0.55
N LYS A 136 10.06 9.93 0.88
CA LYS A 136 10.12 8.47 0.65
C LYS A 136 9.29 8.04 -0.55
N SER A 137 9.84 7.08 -1.33
CA SER A 137 9.09 6.39 -2.38
C SER A 137 8.17 5.31 -1.79
N TRP A 138 7.18 4.87 -2.59
CA TRP A 138 6.32 3.75 -2.23
C TRP A 138 7.11 2.46 -1.95
N SER A 139 8.17 2.22 -2.71
CA SER A 139 9.02 1.04 -2.54
C SER A 139 9.77 1.07 -1.21
N GLN A 140 10.37 2.21 -0.82
CA GLN A 140 11.01 2.38 0.48
C GLN A 140 10.04 2.10 1.64
N ARG A 141 8.81 2.54 1.53
CA ARG A 141 7.77 2.31 2.56
C ARG A 141 7.41 0.83 2.72
N ILE A 142 7.44 0.05 1.62
CA ILE A 142 7.24 -1.41 1.70
C ILE A 142 8.37 -2.05 2.52
N TRP A 143 9.61 -1.69 2.23
CA TRP A 143 10.75 -2.27 2.92
C TRP A 143 10.77 -1.88 4.39
N GLU A 144 10.53 -0.62 4.73
CA GLU A 144 10.43 -0.15 6.12
C GLU A 144 9.31 -0.89 6.89
N ASN A 145 8.14 -1.08 6.27
CA ASN A 145 7.06 -1.84 6.90
C ASN A 145 7.46 -3.31 7.14
N THR A 146 8.21 -3.90 6.22
CA THR A 146 8.66 -5.29 6.31
C THR A 146 9.75 -5.45 7.37
N GLU A 147 10.68 -4.51 7.46
CA GLU A 147 11.72 -4.47 8.48
C GLU A 147 11.12 -4.28 9.88
N LEU A 148 10.22 -3.32 10.03
CA LEU A 148 9.50 -3.09 11.29
C LEU A 148 8.70 -4.33 11.71
N LEU A 149 8.12 -5.07 10.76
CA LEU A 149 7.46 -6.34 11.07
C LEU A 149 8.46 -7.35 11.62
N ALA A 150 9.64 -7.50 11.02
CA ALA A 150 10.67 -8.43 11.49
C ALA A 150 11.10 -8.13 12.93
N GLU A 151 11.40 -6.87 13.23
CA GLU A 151 11.77 -6.41 14.57
C GLU A 151 10.67 -6.71 15.59
N THR A 152 9.43 -6.31 15.25
CA THR A 152 8.28 -6.49 16.14
C THR A 152 7.97 -7.97 16.42
N LEU A 153 8.12 -8.86 15.42
CA LEU A 153 7.92 -10.30 15.62
C LEU A 153 8.97 -10.89 16.58
N ASN A 154 10.22 -10.49 16.45
CA ASN A 154 11.27 -10.92 17.34
C ASN A 154 11.04 -10.41 18.80
N GLU A 155 10.61 -9.16 18.96
CA GLU A 155 10.23 -8.60 20.27
C GLU A 155 9.10 -9.40 20.92
N GLN A 156 8.10 -9.84 20.17
CA GLN A 156 7.00 -10.64 20.70
C GLN A 156 7.50 -12.02 21.18
N LEU A 157 8.43 -12.65 20.47
CA LEU A 157 9.04 -13.90 20.91
C LEU A 157 9.78 -13.71 22.25
N ILE A 158 10.63 -12.69 22.35
CA ILE A 158 11.36 -12.38 23.58
C ILE A 158 10.40 -12.03 24.72
N HIS A 159 9.36 -11.26 24.45
CA HIS A 159 8.34 -10.92 25.43
C HIS A 159 7.64 -12.18 25.99
N CYS A 160 7.29 -13.14 25.13
CA CYS A 160 6.70 -14.41 25.57
C CYS A 160 7.65 -15.22 26.44
N VAL A 161 8.95 -15.24 26.08
CA VAL A 161 9.99 -15.91 26.89
C VAL A 161 10.08 -15.30 28.28
N VAL A 162 10.17 -13.97 28.38
CA VAL A 162 10.29 -13.25 29.67
C VAL A 162 9.03 -13.39 30.51
N SER A 163 7.87 -13.38 29.89
CA SER A 163 6.57 -13.40 30.57
C SER A 163 6.04 -14.81 30.86
N GLY A 164 6.74 -15.87 30.43
CA GLY A 164 6.31 -17.27 30.59
C GLY A 164 4.96 -17.59 29.94
N LYS A 165 4.68 -16.94 28.79
CA LYS A 165 3.41 -17.12 28.07
C LYS A 165 3.30 -18.49 27.43
N LYS A 166 2.06 -18.91 27.11
CA LYS A 166 1.81 -20.16 26.37
C LYS A 166 2.09 -19.96 24.87
N THR A 167 2.41 -21.05 24.17
CA THR A 167 2.62 -21.05 22.71
C THR A 167 1.42 -20.45 21.96
N THR A 168 0.18 -20.70 22.43
CA THR A 168 -1.03 -20.13 21.83
C THR A 168 -1.09 -18.60 21.94
N GLU A 169 -0.57 -18.03 23.02
CA GLU A 169 -0.50 -16.56 23.18
C GLU A 169 0.54 -15.94 22.24
N LEU A 170 1.71 -16.60 22.09
CA LEU A 170 2.70 -16.22 21.10
C LEU A 170 2.07 -16.18 19.69
N LYS A 171 1.36 -17.24 19.31
CA LYS A 171 0.69 -17.29 18.01
C LYS A 171 -0.26 -16.10 17.79
N ASN A 172 -1.10 -15.79 18.76
CA ASN A 172 -2.05 -14.68 18.67
C ASN A 172 -1.34 -13.32 18.54
N LEU A 173 -0.26 -13.12 19.28
CA LEU A 173 0.56 -11.90 19.18
C LEU A 173 1.21 -11.76 17.80
N LEU A 174 1.76 -12.84 17.24
CA LEU A 174 2.36 -12.82 15.91
C LEU A 174 1.29 -12.50 14.83
N GLN A 175 0.11 -13.13 14.92
CA GLN A 175 -1.00 -12.84 13.99
C GLN A 175 -1.41 -11.37 14.04
N GLU A 176 -1.50 -10.78 15.23
CA GLU A 176 -1.81 -9.36 15.38
C GLU A 176 -0.78 -8.47 14.66
N ARG A 177 0.52 -8.76 14.80
CA ARG A 177 1.57 -7.97 14.14
C ARG A 177 1.54 -8.07 12.62
N PHE A 178 1.28 -9.25 12.09
CA PHE A 178 1.05 -9.42 10.65
C PHE A 178 -0.17 -8.64 10.16
N ASN A 179 -1.27 -8.62 10.91
CA ASN A 179 -2.46 -7.86 10.56
C ASN A 179 -2.21 -6.34 10.56
N VAL A 180 -1.44 -5.82 11.52
CA VAL A 180 -1.03 -4.40 11.56
C VAL A 180 -0.15 -4.06 10.35
N SER A 181 0.83 -4.90 10.03
CA SER A 181 1.70 -4.69 8.87
C SER A 181 0.91 -4.74 7.54
N TYR A 182 -0.02 -5.69 7.40
CA TYR A 182 -0.92 -5.75 6.25
C TYR A 182 -1.77 -4.48 6.12
N ALA A 183 -2.34 -3.98 7.20
CA ALA A 183 -3.16 -2.76 7.18
C ALA A 183 -2.35 -1.53 6.72
N ARG A 184 -1.07 -1.44 7.11
CA ARG A 184 -0.16 -0.40 6.62
C ARG A 184 0.11 -0.52 5.12
N ALA A 185 0.33 -1.75 4.63
CA ALA A 185 0.53 -2.02 3.20
C ALA A 185 -0.74 -1.68 2.39
N ASP A 186 -1.93 -2.03 2.86
CA ASP A 186 -3.20 -1.69 2.20
C ASP A 186 -3.44 -0.17 2.16
N MET A 187 -3.14 0.54 3.24
CA MET A 187 -3.21 1.99 3.29
C MET A 187 -2.26 2.64 2.28
N LEU A 188 -1.03 2.15 2.17
CA LEU A 188 -0.05 2.60 1.18
C LEU A 188 -0.60 2.41 -0.23
N VAL A 189 -1.09 1.21 -0.56
CA VAL A 189 -1.66 0.90 -1.88
C VAL A 189 -2.78 1.86 -2.26
N ARG A 190 -3.71 2.12 -1.36
CA ARG A 190 -4.85 3.02 -1.62
C ARG A 190 -4.37 4.44 -1.90
N THR A 191 -3.40 4.90 -1.15
CA THR A 191 -2.86 6.26 -1.26
C THR A 191 -2.07 6.43 -2.57
N GLU A 192 -1.24 5.47 -2.91
CA GLU A 192 -0.48 5.50 -4.17
C GLU A 192 -1.37 5.34 -5.40
N LEU A 193 -2.40 4.48 -5.37
CA LEU A 193 -3.36 4.36 -6.47
C LEU A 193 -4.10 5.67 -6.72
N ALA A 194 -4.48 6.41 -5.67
CA ALA A 194 -5.11 7.72 -5.79
C ALA A 194 -4.15 8.77 -6.37
N HIS A 195 -2.86 8.73 -5.98
CA HIS A 195 -1.83 9.59 -6.55
C HIS A 195 -1.62 9.30 -8.04
N ILE A 196 -1.42 8.04 -8.42
CA ILE A 196 -1.22 7.61 -9.80
C ILE A 196 -2.45 7.94 -10.67
N GLN A 197 -3.66 7.74 -10.13
CA GLN A 197 -4.90 8.16 -10.79
C GLN A 197 -4.87 9.66 -11.13
N THR A 198 -4.47 10.49 -10.18
CA THR A 198 -4.40 11.94 -10.36
C THR A 198 -3.36 12.32 -11.41
N GLN A 199 -2.16 11.71 -11.37
CA GLN A 199 -1.09 11.95 -12.34
C GLN A 199 -1.49 11.55 -13.76
N ALA A 200 -2.05 10.35 -13.93
CA ALA A 200 -2.49 9.85 -15.21
C ALA A 200 -3.63 10.71 -15.82
N ALA A 201 -4.59 11.11 -14.99
CA ALA A 201 -5.69 11.97 -15.40
C ALA A 201 -5.18 13.37 -15.83
N GLN A 202 -4.32 14.00 -15.03
CA GLN A 202 -3.73 15.31 -15.37
C GLN A 202 -2.90 15.24 -16.64
N GLN A 203 -2.11 14.17 -16.84
CA GLN A 203 -1.35 14.01 -18.08
C GLN A 203 -2.30 13.90 -19.29
N ARG A 204 -3.39 13.12 -19.17
CA ARG A 204 -4.37 13.00 -20.25
C ARG A 204 -5.08 14.32 -20.55
N TYR A 205 -5.44 15.08 -19.50
CA TYR A 205 -6.05 16.40 -19.68
C TYR A 205 -5.10 17.39 -20.37
N LYS A 206 -3.82 17.36 -19.98
CA LYS A 206 -2.78 18.17 -20.64
C LYS A 206 -2.69 17.83 -22.15
N ASP A 207 -2.70 16.55 -22.49
CA ASP A 207 -2.63 16.09 -23.89
C ASP A 207 -3.87 16.50 -24.70
N TYR A 208 -5.01 16.70 -24.04
CA TYR A 208 -6.24 17.22 -24.63
C TYR A 208 -6.33 18.76 -24.62
N GLY A 209 -5.32 19.48 -24.09
CA GLY A 209 -5.32 20.93 -24.03
C GLY A 209 -6.31 21.52 -23.02
N VAL A 210 -6.74 20.75 -22.03
CA VAL A 210 -7.60 21.22 -20.93
C VAL A 210 -6.86 22.31 -20.15
N GLN A 211 -7.53 23.43 -19.86
CA GLN A 211 -6.94 24.59 -19.19
C GLN A 211 -7.10 24.54 -17.67
N GLU A 212 -8.19 23.94 -17.19
CA GLU A 212 -8.51 23.86 -15.77
C GLU A 212 -9.02 22.46 -15.38
N VAL A 213 -8.73 22.07 -14.15
CA VAL A 213 -9.27 20.87 -13.53
C VAL A 213 -10.02 21.21 -12.25
N GLU A 214 -10.97 20.38 -11.88
CA GLU A 214 -11.77 20.50 -10.67
C GLU A 214 -11.60 19.26 -9.78
N ILE A 215 -11.53 19.45 -8.46
CA ILE A 215 -11.43 18.33 -7.51
C ILE A 215 -12.82 17.81 -7.18
N TRP A 216 -12.99 16.50 -7.30
CA TRP A 216 -14.21 15.81 -6.88
C TRP A 216 -13.94 14.86 -5.73
N ALA A 217 -14.59 15.12 -4.60
CA ALA A 217 -14.62 14.22 -3.45
C ALA A 217 -15.87 13.34 -3.52
N ASP A 218 -15.74 12.07 -3.08
CA ASP A 218 -16.91 11.20 -2.92
C ASP A 218 -17.93 11.83 -1.95
N GLU A 219 -19.21 11.78 -2.28
CA GLU A 219 -20.31 12.31 -1.48
C GLU A 219 -20.94 11.24 -0.59
N ASP A 220 -20.11 10.48 0.14
CA ASP A 220 -20.59 9.49 1.09
C ASP A 220 -20.22 9.85 2.54
N GLU A 221 -20.75 9.07 3.50
CA GLU A 221 -20.54 9.27 4.94
C GLU A 221 -19.06 9.22 5.38
N ARG A 222 -18.17 8.74 4.50
CA ARG A 222 -16.72 8.64 4.76
C ARG A 222 -15.94 9.82 4.21
N ARG A 223 -16.62 10.85 3.67
CA ARG A 223 -15.98 12.08 3.24
C ARG A 223 -15.54 12.87 4.46
N CYS A 224 -14.21 13.11 4.58
CA CYS A 224 -13.69 13.96 5.64
C CYS A 224 -13.81 15.45 5.31
N ASP A 225 -13.68 16.31 6.32
CA ASP A 225 -13.78 17.77 6.17
C ASP A 225 -12.73 18.33 5.18
N VAL A 226 -11.51 17.78 5.18
CA VAL A 226 -10.47 18.20 4.24
C VAL A 226 -10.90 17.97 2.80
N CYS A 227 -11.40 16.77 2.49
CA CYS A 227 -11.91 16.44 1.15
C CYS A 227 -13.18 17.23 0.81
N GLY A 228 -14.06 17.45 1.78
CA GLY A 228 -15.24 18.28 1.62
C GLY A 228 -14.89 19.72 1.24
N ASN A 229 -13.89 20.29 1.88
CA ASN A 229 -13.41 21.65 1.59
C ASN A 229 -12.70 21.78 0.25
N LEU A 230 -12.21 20.68 -0.34
CA LEU A 230 -11.57 20.66 -1.65
C LEU A 230 -12.56 20.36 -2.80
N HIS A 231 -13.75 19.85 -2.51
CA HIS A 231 -14.76 19.53 -3.50
C HIS A 231 -15.13 20.77 -4.32
N GLU A 232 -15.25 20.61 -5.64
CA GLU A 232 -15.55 21.65 -6.62
C GLU A 232 -14.53 22.81 -6.71
N LYS A 233 -13.37 22.71 -6.05
CA LYS A 233 -12.29 23.66 -6.25
C LYS A 233 -11.58 23.44 -7.56
N ARG A 234 -11.38 24.54 -8.30
CA ARG A 234 -10.72 24.55 -9.60
C ARG A 234 -9.27 24.96 -9.49
N TYR A 235 -8.47 24.37 -10.34
CA TYR A 235 -7.03 24.59 -10.44
C TYR A 235 -6.62 24.72 -11.90
N PRO A 236 -5.76 25.70 -12.25
CA PRO A 236 -5.17 25.77 -13.58
C PRO A 236 -4.38 24.48 -13.89
N MET A 237 -4.41 24.05 -15.14
CA MET A 237 -3.61 22.91 -15.58
C MET A 237 -2.11 23.17 -15.35
N GLY A 238 -1.41 22.17 -14.82
CA GLY A 238 0.02 22.27 -14.47
C GLY A 238 0.30 22.85 -13.07
N SER A 239 -0.72 23.35 -12.35
CA SER A 239 -0.58 23.66 -10.94
C SER A 239 -0.58 22.41 -10.06
N ALA A 240 0.01 22.50 -8.86
CA ALA A 240 -0.04 21.42 -7.88
C ALA A 240 -1.46 21.25 -7.34
N VAL A 241 -2.10 20.13 -7.66
CA VAL A 241 -3.42 19.77 -7.13
C VAL A 241 -3.23 19.04 -5.80
N PRO A 242 -3.87 19.50 -4.69
CA PRO A 242 -3.61 18.98 -3.35
C PRO A 242 -4.31 17.64 -3.06
N ILE A 243 -4.28 16.70 -3.99
CA ILE A 243 -4.81 15.33 -3.82
C ILE A 243 -3.79 14.28 -4.34
N PRO A 244 -3.68 13.13 -3.64
CA PRO A 244 -4.37 12.77 -2.39
C PRO A 244 -4.00 13.71 -1.24
N ALA A 245 -5.01 14.21 -0.51
CA ALA A 245 -4.81 15.17 0.58
C ALA A 245 -4.40 14.50 1.90
N HIS A 246 -4.59 13.20 2.02
CA HIS A 246 -4.29 12.40 3.20
C HIS A 246 -4.26 10.90 2.82
N PRO A 247 -3.72 10.00 3.69
CA PRO A 247 -3.81 8.56 3.47
C PRO A 247 -5.26 8.09 3.26
N ASN A 248 -5.47 7.16 2.34
CA ASN A 248 -6.78 6.66 1.92
C ASN A 248 -7.71 7.71 1.25
N CYS A 249 -7.18 8.81 0.75
CA CYS A 249 -7.98 9.79 -0.01
C CYS A 249 -8.64 9.12 -1.23
N ARG A 250 -9.90 9.51 -1.51
CA ARG A 250 -10.70 8.96 -2.62
C ARG A 250 -11.09 10.03 -3.64
N CYS A 251 -10.59 11.24 -3.47
CA CYS A 251 -10.83 12.32 -4.40
C CYS A 251 -10.21 12.03 -5.77
N CYS A 252 -10.82 12.55 -6.81
CA CYS A 252 -10.28 12.54 -8.17
C CYS A 252 -10.27 13.95 -8.77
N VAL A 253 -9.53 14.12 -9.87
CA VAL A 253 -9.59 15.33 -10.69
C VAL A 253 -10.46 15.07 -11.91
N VAL A 254 -11.26 16.05 -12.28
CA VAL A 254 -12.09 16.04 -13.49
C VAL A 254 -11.76 17.26 -14.34
N PRO A 255 -11.92 17.18 -15.68
CA PRO A 255 -11.63 18.33 -16.53
C PRO A 255 -12.76 19.34 -16.47
N VAL A 256 -12.42 20.61 -16.47
CA VAL A 256 -13.37 21.69 -16.72
C VAL A 256 -13.43 21.88 -18.23
N VAL A 257 -14.53 21.42 -18.85
CA VAL A 257 -14.77 21.56 -20.28
C VAL A 257 -16.08 22.32 -20.50
N GLU A 258 -16.00 23.39 -21.28
CA GLU A 258 -17.19 24.06 -21.80
C GLU A 258 -17.65 23.27 -23.03
N VAL A 259 -18.80 22.64 -22.93
CA VAL A 259 -19.43 21.96 -24.06
C VAL A 259 -20.41 22.99 -24.65
N GLU A 260 -20.08 23.52 -25.83
CA GLU A 260 -21.02 24.29 -26.63
C GLU A 260 -22.23 23.43 -27.06
#